data_56d30083bd1aa5a9a0e91ab31a42f89d
#
_entry.id   56d30083bd1aa5a9a0e91ab31a42f89d
#
_cell.length_a   1.000
_cell.length_b   1.000
_cell.length_c   1.000
_cell.angle_alpha   90.00
_cell.angle_beta   90.00
_cell.angle_gamma   90.00
#
_symmetry.space_group_name_H-M   'P 1'
#
loop_
_entity.id
_entity.type
_entity.pdbx_description
1 polymer ?
#
loop_
_entity_poly.entity_id
_entity_poly.type
_entity_poly.pdbx_seq_one_letter_code
_entity_poly.pdbx_strand_id
1 'polypeptide(L)'
;MIIRTWILLSLATLAAAAPAKWRQSYDAGYFDAQGKWAGGSEIMHLAAHAGSLYAANGYWLDARWVIPPEGQKQSAQVLRLDKADGKWQVDLDLGKANDLGLEYMKGNILKSVSFSTTGEGRVLNASKHLLVMAAGANFERGGAVSVWVRDHVAGTWHHTLVRHGSN
;
A
#
# COMPACT_ATOMS: atom_id res chain seq x y z
N MET A 1 45.61 6.29 54.37
CA MET A 1 44.76 6.96 53.34
C MET A 1 43.88 5.89 52.73
N ILE A 2 42.59 5.78 53.13
CA ILE A 2 41.66 4.70 52.75
C ILE A 2 40.74 5.28 51.68
N ILE A 3 40.88 4.80 50.45
CA ILE A 3 40.03 5.16 49.32
C ILE A 3 38.73 4.30 49.37
N ARG A 4 37.60 4.94 49.68
CA ARG A 4 36.30 4.29 49.63
C ARG A 4 35.74 4.38 48.20
N THR A 5 35.77 3.26 47.49
CA THR A 5 35.12 3.14 46.15
C THR A 5 33.64 2.97 46.35
N TRP A 6 32.82 3.92 45.88
CA TRP A 6 31.37 3.81 45.81
C TRP A 6 31.00 3.12 44.53
N ILE A 7 30.42 1.91 44.58
CA ILE A 7 29.82 1.22 43.46
C ILE A 7 28.36 1.71 43.36
N LEU A 8 28.07 2.53 42.33
CA LEU A 8 26.68 2.90 41.95
C LEU A 8 26.07 1.74 41.20
N LEU A 9 25.19 1.00 41.87
CA LEU A 9 24.32 0.00 41.23
C LEU A 9 23.17 0.74 40.54
N SER A 10 23.24 0.90 39.21
CA SER A 10 22.11 1.39 38.42
C SER A 10 21.09 0.25 38.24
N LEU A 11 19.97 0.30 38.95
CA LEU A 11 18.81 -0.54 38.69
C LEU A 11 18.18 -0.06 37.37
N ALA A 12 18.41 -0.80 36.28
CA ALA A 12 17.62 -0.67 35.07
C ALA A 12 16.24 -1.27 35.35
N THR A 13 15.24 -0.43 35.55
CA THR A 13 13.81 -0.86 35.57
C THR A 13 13.42 -1.29 34.16
N LEU A 14 13.31 -2.57 33.92
CA LEU A 14 12.62 -3.10 32.73
C LEU A 14 11.16 -2.67 32.82
N ALA A 15 10.79 -1.63 32.09
CA ALA A 15 9.41 -1.29 31.87
C ALA A 15 8.76 -2.44 31.09
N ALA A 16 7.92 -3.23 31.72
CA ALA A 16 7.10 -4.24 31.04
C ALA A 16 6.19 -3.49 30.07
N ALA A 17 6.37 -3.76 28.77
CA ALA A 17 5.49 -3.21 27.75
C ALA A 17 4.05 -3.66 28.04
N ALA A 18 3.12 -2.71 28.11
CA ALA A 18 1.70 -3.04 28.25
C ALA A 18 1.29 -3.95 27.07
N PRO A 19 0.41 -4.94 27.32
CA PRO A 19 -0.02 -5.84 26.24
C PRO A 19 -0.62 -5.02 25.10
N ALA A 20 -0.17 -5.30 23.86
CA ALA A 20 -0.67 -4.63 22.67
C ALA A 20 -2.17 -4.89 22.54
N LYS A 21 -2.96 -3.82 22.52
CA LYS A 21 -4.39 -3.91 22.24
C LYS A 21 -4.59 -3.86 20.72
N TRP A 22 -5.11 -4.93 20.15
CA TRP A 22 -5.53 -4.96 18.77
C TRP A 22 -6.72 -4.03 18.54
N ARG A 23 -6.65 -3.23 17.48
CA ARG A 23 -7.72 -2.35 17.03
C ARG A 23 -7.89 -2.49 15.53
N GLN A 24 -9.10 -2.68 15.06
CA GLN A 24 -9.43 -2.58 13.65
C GLN A 24 -9.17 -1.12 13.20
N SER A 25 -8.26 -0.93 12.25
CA SER A 25 -7.91 0.41 11.75
C SER A 25 -8.55 0.75 10.42
N TYR A 26 -9.07 -0.24 9.70
CA TYR A 26 -9.77 -0.09 8.44
C TYR A 26 -11.11 -0.81 8.46
N ASP A 27 -12.14 -0.08 8.09
CA ASP A 27 -13.47 -0.59 7.83
C ASP A 27 -13.93 0.03 6.51
N ALA A 28 -14.16 -0.82 5.49
CA ALA A 28 -14.49 -0.36 4.14
C ALA A 28 -15.86 0.30 4.08
N GLY A 29 -16.07 1.16 3.10
CA GLY A 29 -17.39 1.71 2.83
C GLY A 29 -17.59 3.15 3.31
N TYR A 30 -16.57 3.97 3.17
CA TYR A 30 -16.68 5.41 3.46
C TYR A 30 -15.99 6.27 2.40
N PHE A 31 -16.34 7.55 2.38
CA PHE A 31 -15.59 8.56 1.63
C PHE A 31 -14.44 9.08 2.47
N ASP A 32 -13.23 9.11 1.88
CA ASP A 32 -12.07 9.71 2.51
C ASP A 32 -12.13 11.25 2.52
N ALA A 33 -11.10 11.89 3.08
CA ALA A 33 -11.05 13.36 3.16
C ALA A 33 -10.99 14.07 1.79
N GLN A 34 -10.65 13.35 0.71
CA GLN A 34 -10.63 13.81 -0.65
C GLN A 34 -11.92 13.48 -1.43
N GLY A 35 -12.93 12.91 -0.74
CA GLY A 35 -14.19 12.49 -1.35
C GLY A 35 -14.07 11.24 -2.22
N LYS A 36 -12.99 10.46 -2.08
CA LYS A 36 -12.82 9.18 -2.77
C LYS A 36 -13.42 8.05 -1.93
N TRP A 37 -14.14 7.15 -2.59
CA TRP A 37 -14.70 5.98 -1.93
C TRP A 37 -13.61 4.98 -1.56
N ALA A 38 -13.44 4.71 -0.27
CA ALA A 38 -12.55 3.69 0.26
C ALA A 38 -13.31 2.38 0.39
N GLY A 39 -13.06 1.45 -0.53
CA GLY A 39 -13.77 0.20 -0.68
C GLY A 39 -12.90 -1.03 -0.39
N GLY A 40 -13.33 -2.17 -0.93
CA GLY A 40 -12.66 -3.46 -0.78
C GLY A 40 -13.30 -4.35 0.28
N SER A 41 -13.28 -5.65 0.05
CA SER A 41 -13.75 -6.65 1.02
C SER A 41 -12.59 -7.35 1.74
N GLU A 42 -11.37 -7.14 1.27
CA GLU A 42 -10.17 -7.79 1.82
C GLU A 42 -8.94 -6.91 1.61
N ILE A 43 -7.98 -7.01 2.53
CA ILE A 43 -6.63 -6.45 2.36
C ILE A 43 -5.72 -7.58 1.89
N MET A 44 -5.15 -7.39 0.69
CA MET A 44 -4.28 -8.39 0.04
C MET A 44 -2.82 -8.25 0.49
N HIS A 45 -2.34 -7.02 0.60
CA HIS A 45 -0.94 -6.73 0.92
C HIS A 45 -0.84 -5.48 1.79
N LEU A 46 0.18 -5.48 2.66
CA LEU A 46 0.61 -4.31 3.43
C LEU A 46 2.09 -4.02 3.14
N ALA A 47 2.44 -2.75 3.02
CA ALA A 47 3.81 -2.31 2.85
C ALA A 47 4.06 -1.00 3.60
N ALA A 48 5.10 -0.96 4.42
CA ALA A 48 5.61 0.30 4.96
C ALA A 48 6.52 0.96 3.93
N HIS A 49 6.30 2.25 3.65
CA HIS A 49 7.11 3.00 2.70
C HIS A 49 7.12 4.49 3.07
N ALA A 50 8.31 5.07 3.14
CA ALA A 50 8.53 6.50 3.34
C ALA A 50 7.71 7.12 4.49
N GLY A 51 7.62 6.40 5.62
CA GLY A 51 6.95 6.88 6.84
C GLY A 51 5.43 6.63 6.90
N SER A 52 4.84 6.07 5.85
CA SER A 52 3.42 5.70 5.80
C SER A 52 3.24 4.18 5.67
N LEU A 53 2.05 3.70 6.06
CA LEU A 53 1.62 2.33 5.77
C LEU A 53 0.69 2.35 4.56
N TYR A 54 0.93 1.43 3.64
CA TYR A 54 0.12 1.24 2.43
C TYR A 54 -0.54 -0.13 2.46
N ALA A 55 -1.78 -0.20 1.96
CA ALA A 55 -2.54 -1.42 1.85
C ALA A 55 -3.10 -1.56 0.43
N ALA A 56 -2.81 -2.67 -0.25
CA ALA A 56 -3.53 -3.03 -1.46
C ALA A 56 -4.76 -3.85 -1.07
N ASN A 57 -5.93 -3.43 -1.53
CA ASN A 57 -7.18 -4.13 -1.28
C ASN A 57 -7.63 -4.98 -2.47
N GLY A 58 -8.70 -5.71 -2.29
CA GLY A 58 -9.37 -6.49 -3.31
C GLY A 58 -10.83 -6.74 -2.96
N TYR A 59 -11.52 -7.44 -3.86
CA TYR A 59 -12.92 -7.81 -3.70
C TYR A 59 -13.08 -9.33 -3.82
N TRP A 60 -13.57 -9.94 -2.77
CA TRP A 60 -13.87 -11.37 -2.75
C TRP A 60 -15.04 -11.69 -3.67
N LEU A 61 -14.88 -12.72 -4.48
CA LEU A 61 -15.92 -13.19 -5.41
C LEU A 61 -16.60 -12.06 -6.23
N ASP A 62 -15.82 -11.07 -6.66
CA ASP A 62 -16.32 -9.91 -7.42
C ASP A 62 -17.42 -9.10 -6.68
N ALA A 63 -17.27 -8.95 -5.36
CA ALA A 63 -18.19 -8.17 -4.53
C ALA A 63 -18.19 -6.66 -4.84
N ARG A 64 -17.59 -6.25 -5.96
CA ARG A 64 -17.48 -4.83 -6.39
C ARG A 64 -18.83 -4.16 -6.63
N TRP A 65 -19.90 -4.92 -6.81
CA TRP A 65 -21.24 -4.40 -6.96
C TRP A 65 -22.01 -4.24 -5.66
N VAL A 66 -21.61 -4.96 -4.61
CA VAL A 66 -22.35 -5.04 -3.34
C VAL A 66 -21.87 -3.99 -2.34
N ILE A 67 -20.57 -3.71 -2.34
CA ILE A 67 -19.91 -2.88 -1.32
C ILE A 67 -19.86 -1.38 -1.69
N PRO A 68 -19.60 -1.01 -2.98
CA PRO A 68 -19.52 0.39 -3.37
C PRO A 68 -20.88 1.09 -3.38
N PRO A 69 -20.89 2.43 -3.47
CA PRO A 69 -22.13 3.19 -3.65
C PRO A 69 -22.91 2.66 -4.86
N GLU A 70 -24.21 2.75 -4.75
CA GLU A 70 -25.15 2.18 -5.72
C GLU A 70 -24.83 2.58 -7.16
N GLY A 71 -24.82 1.59 -8.07
CA GLY A 71 -24.55 1.78 -9.50
C GLY A 71 -23.09 1.95 -9.88
N GLN A 72 -22.14 1.85 -8.95
CA GLN A 72 -20.72 2.04 -9.25
C GLN A 72 -19.92 0.75 -9.02
N LYS A 73 -19.36 0.20 -10.07
CA LYS A 73 -18.40 -0.89 -9.99
C LYS A 73 -17.02 -0.34 -9.65
N GLN A 74 -16.45 -0.80 -8.54
CA GLN A 74 -15.14 -0.34 -8.08
C GLN A 74 -14.04 -1.31 -8.50
N SER A 75 -12.88 -0.78 -8.86
CA SER A 75 -11.63 -1.56 -8.95
C SER A 75 -10.92 -1.61 -7.61
N ALA A 76 -9.94 -2.51 -7.50
CA ALA A 76 -9.03 -2.55 -6.37
C ALA A 76 -8.28 -1.21 -6.22
N GLN A 77 -7.83 -0.93 -5.01
CA GLN A 77 -7.22 0.33 -4.63
C GLN A 77 -5.93 0.09 -3.83
N VAL A 78 -5.08 1.10 -3.80
CA VAL A 78 -4.06 1.23 -2.77
C VAL A 78 -4.50 2.31 -1.80
N LEU A 79 -4.59 1.93 -0.54
CA LEU A 79 -4.91 2.81 0.57
C LEU A 79 -3.63 3.26 1.25
N ARG A 80 -3.64 4.45 1.85
CA ARG A 80 -2.53 5.01 2.63
C ARG A 80 -2.97 5.43 4.02
N LEU A 81 -2.14 5.10 5.01
CA LEU A 81 -2.27 5.53 6.39
C LEU A 81 -0.99 6.25 6.82
N ASP A 82 -1.09 7.54 7.13
CA ASP A 82 0.07 8.37 7.48
C ASP A 82 0.37 8.37 8.99
N LYS A 83 -0.60 8.03 9.83
CA LYS A 83 -0.47 7.99 11.30
C LYS A 83 -1.26 6.82 11.86
N ALA A 84 -0.77 6.21 12.93
CA ALA A 84 -1.38 5.05 13.57
C ALA A 84 -2.84 5.28 14.04
N ASP A 85 -3.20 6.50 14.39
CA ASP A 85 -4.54 6.94 14.80
C ASP A 85 -5.31 7.66 13.68
N GLY A 86 -4.73 7.72 12.47
CA GLY A 86 -5.32 8.34 11.29
C GLY A 86 -6.44 7.53 10.66
N LYS A 87 -7.01 8.09 9.61
CA LYS A 87 -7.91 7.39 8.70
C LYS A 87 -7.17 7.01 7.42
N TRP A 88 -7.48 5.83 6.91
CA TRP A 88 -6.99 5.40 5.61
C TRP A 88 -7.58 6.29 4.49
N GLN A 89 -6.76 6.60 3.51
CA GLN A 89 -7.10 7.41 2.34
C GLN A 89 -6.84 6.62 1.07
N VAL A 90 -7.59 6.87 0.01
CA VAL A 90 -7.36 6.24 -1.30
C VAL A 90 -6.20 6.95 -1.99
N ASP A 91 -5.05 6.30 -2.03
CA ASP A 91 -3.84 6.82 -2.68
C ASP A 91 -3.83 6.50 -4.20
N LEU A 92 -4.32 5.30 -4.56
CA LEU A 92 -4.46 4.85 -5.96
C LEU A 92 -5.79 4.11 -6.14
N ASP A 93 -6.56 4.47 -7.16
CA ASP A 93 -7.70 3.70 -7.67
C ASP A 93 -7.30 3.08 -9.02
N LEU A 94 -7.16 1.75 -9.06
CA LEU A 94 -6.63 1.07 -10.24
C LEU A 94 -7.55 1.21 -11.47
N GLY A 95 -8.84 1.34 -11.25
CA GLY A 95 -9.82 1.52 -12.34
C GLY A 95 -9.74 2.91 -12.96
N LYS A 96 -9.42 3.93 -12.16
CA LYS A 96 -9.29 5.33 -12.62
C LYS A 96 -7.89 5.68 -13.10
N ALA A 97 -6.87 4.94 -12.65
CA ALA A 97 -5.47 5.18 -12.97
C ALA A 97 -5.00 4.40 -14.20
N ASN A 98 -5.89 4.15 -15.17
CA ASN A 98 -5.55 3.54 -16.45
C ASN A 98 -6.45 4.06 -17.56
N ASP A 99 -5.86 4.36 -18.70
CA ASP A 99 -6.55 4.92 -19.87
C ASP A 99 -7.24 3.84 -20.74
N LEU A 100 -7.14 2.57 -20.35
CA LEU A 100 -7.57 1.44 -21.16
C LEU A 100 -8.94 0.90 -20.74
N GLY A 101 -9.55 1.47 -19.69
CA GLY A 101 -10.81 0.98 -19.12
C GLY A 101 -10.70 -0.42 -18.54
N LEU A 102 -9.50 -0.85 -18.14
CA LEU A 102 -9.27 -2.14 -17.51
C LEU A 102 -9.79 -2.15 -16.08
N GLU A 103 -10.35 -3.27 -15.69
CA GLU A 103 -10.89 -3.49 -14.35
C GLU A 103 -9.98 -4.42 -13.56
N TYR A 104 -9.72 -4.07 -12.31
CA TYR A 104 -8.84 -4.83 -11.42
C TYR A 104 -9.60 -5.22 -10.16
N MET A 105 -9.78 -6.53 -9.96
CA MET A 105 -10.44 -7.05 -8.75
C MET A 105 -9.55 -7.03 -7.52
N LYS A 106 -8.25 -7.19 -7.72
CA LYS A 106 -7.29 -7.38 -6.63
C LYS A 106 -5.99 -6.64 -6.91
N GLY A 107 -5.43 -6.08 -5.85
CA GLY A 107 -4.04 -5.68 -5.79
C GLY A 107 -3.16 -6.89 -5.52
N ASN A 108 -2.53 -7.46 -6.55
CA ASN A 108 -1.84 -8.73 -6.45
C ASN A 108 -0.47 -8.64 -5.75
N ILE A 109 0.22 -7.51 -5.87
CA ILE A 109 1.53 -7.27 -5.25
C ILE A 109 1.59 -5.80 -4.82
N LEU A 110 2.04 -5.56 -3.60
CA LEU A 110 2.43 -4.23 -3.12
C LEU A 110 3.73 -4.36 -2.35
N LYS A 111 4.79 -3.71 -2.83
CA LYS A 111 6.12 -3.80 -2.20
C LYS A 111 6.85 -2.46 -2.20
N SER A 112 7.49 -2.17 -1.08
CA SER A 112 8.58 -1.19 -1.01
C SER A 112 9.88 -1.89 -1.44
N VAL A 113 10.53 -1.35 -2.47
CA VAL A 113 11.76 -1.91 -3.06
C VAL A 113 12.85 -0.87 -3.14
N SER A 114 14.09 -1.31 -3.05
CA SER A 114 15.27 -0.44 -3.15
C SER A 114 16.18 -0.91 -4.25
N PHE A 115 16.63 0.03 -5.08
CA PHE A 115 17.57 -0.20 -6.16
C PHE A 115 18.84 0.60 -5.90
N SER A 116 20.00 -0.07 -5.98
CA SER A 116 21.33 0.55 -5.91
C SER A 116 22.01 0.62 -7.29
N THR A 117 21.40 0.03 -8.32
CA THR A 117 21.91 0.02 -9.69
C THR A 117 20.82 0.42 -10.68
N THR A 118 21.22 0.88 -11.87
CA THR A 118 20.33 1.02 -13.03
C THR A 118 20.02 -0.35 -13.64
N GLY A 119 19.09 -0.40 -14.61
CA GLY A 119 18.77 -1.61 -15.37
C GLY A 119 19.97 -2.16 -16.16
N GLU A 120 20.93 -1.30 -16.54
CA GLU A 120 22.19 -1.67 -17.20
C GLU A 120 23.30 -2.04 -16.21
N GLY A 121 23.00 -2.13 -14.91
CA GLY A 121 23.96 -2.53 -13.88
C GLY A 121 24.89 -1.42 -13.38
N ARG A 122 24.71 -0.16 -13.80
CA ARG A 122 25.52 0.96 -13.28
C ARG A 122 25.10 1.30 -11.86
N VAL A 123 26.06 1.48 -10.97
CA VAL A 123 25.79 1.89 -9.57
C VAL A 123 25.19 3.30 -9.55
N LEU A 124 24.12 3.46 -8.78
CA LEU A 124 23.50 4.75 -8.54
C LEU A 124 24.26 5.53 -7.48
N ASN A 125 24.35 6.85 -7.61
CA ASN A 125 24.93 7.73 -6.59
C ASN A 125 24.18 7.69 -5.26
N ALA A 126 22.87 7.42 -5.32
CA ALA A 126 22.04 7.16 -4.15
C ALA A 126 21.01 6.08 -4.49
N SER A 127 20.72 5.19 -3.55
CA SER A 127 19.68 4.18 -3.72
C SER A 127 18.31 4.83 -3.97
N LYS A 128 17.55 4.29 -4.91
CA LYS A 128 16.15 4.66 -5.13
C LYS A 128 15.23 3.74 -4.34
N HIS A 129 14.34 4.31 -3.57
CA HIS A 129 13.30 3.60 -2.83
C HIS A 129 11.96 3.84 -3.51
N LEU A 130 11.31 2.79 -3.97
CA LEU A 130 10.08 2.85 -4.73
C LEU A 130 9.01 2.02 -4.04
N LEU A 131 7.76 2.52 -4.05
CA LEU A 131 6.59 1.68 -3.76
C LEU A 131 6.04 1.20 -5.10
N VAL A 132 5.98 -0.12 -5.26
CA VAL A 132 5.55 -0.77 -6.49
C VAL A 132 4.28 -1.57 -6.21
N MET A 133 3.29 -1.38 -7.06
CA MET A 133 2.04 -2.11 -7.10
C MET A 133 1.92 -2.85 -8.43
N ALA A 134 1.54 -4.13 -8.40
CA ALA A 134 1.22 -4.88 -9.61
C ALA A 134 -0.14 -5.57 -9.48
N ALA A 135 -0.90 -5.59 -10.56
CA ALA A 135 -2.19 -6.24 -10.63
C ALA A 135 -2.46 -6.82 -12.03
N GLY A 136 -3.21 -7.91 -12.05
CA GLY A 136 -3.82 -8.45 -13.27
C GLY A 136 -5.22 -7.88 -13.46
N ALA A 137 -5.53 -7.45 -14.67
CA ALA A 137 -6.88 -7.06 -15.05
C ALA A 137 -7.77 -8.29 -15.27
N ASN A 138 -9.08 -8.08 -15.28
CA ASN A 138 -10.07 -9.13 -15.46
C ASN A 138 -9.94 -9.84 -16.82
N PHE A 139 -10.04 -11.17 -16.81
CA PHE A 139 -9.85 -12.03 -17.98
C PHE A 139 -10.92 -11.87 -19.07
N GLU A 140 -12.10 -11.37 -18.75
CA GLU A 140 -13.21 -11.21 -19.70
C GLU A 140 -12.91 -10.28 -20.89
N ARG A 141 -11.82 -9.51 -20.79
CA ARG A 141 -11.38 -8.54 -21.83
C ARG A 141 -9.95 -8.78 -22.29
N GLY A 142 -9.52 -10.04 -22.33
CA GLY A 142 -8.21 -10.42 -22.85
C GLY A 142 -7.07 -10.38 -21.83
N GLY A 143 -7.32 -10.06 -20.59
CA GLY A 143 -6.32 -10.02 -19.52
C GLY A 143 -5.20 -9.01 -19.75
N ALA A 144 -4.74 -8.39 -18.69
CA ALA A 144 -3.58 -7.50 -18.74
C ALA A 144 -2.81 -7.60 -17.43
N VAL A 145 -1.52 -7.34 -17.48
CA VAL A 145 -0.69 -7.16 -16.29
C VAL A 145 -0.19 -5.72 -16.29
N SER A 146 -0.47 -5.03 -15.24
CA SER A 146 -0.08 -3.64 -15.05
C SER A 146 0.77 -3.47 -13.81
N VAL A 147 1.69 -2.51 -13.89
CA VAL A 147 2.54 -2.09 -12.77
C VAL A 147 2.38 -0.59 -12.58
N TRP A 148 2.24 -0.20 -11.34
CA TRP A 148 2.27 1.20 -10.90
C TRP A 148 3.47 1.41 -9.99
N VAL A 149 4.15 2.52 -10.19
CA VAL A 149 5.26 2.96 -9.34
C VAL A 149 4.91 4.32 -8.76
N ARG A 150 4.97 4.42 -7.44
CA ARG A 150 4.69 5.66 -6.75
C ARG A 150 5.89 6.60 -6.80
N ASP A 151 5.71 7.78 -7.36
CA ASP A 151 6.61 8.91 -7.12
C ASP A 151 6.34 9.45 -5.71
N HIS A 152 7.31 9.28 -4.83
CA HIS A 152 7.18 9.68 -3.43
C HIS A 152 7.15 11.20 -3.26
N VAL A 153 7.90 11.94 -4.06
CA VAL A 153 8.02 13.41 -3.99
C VAL A 153 6.76 14.07 -4.54
N ALA A 154 6.33 13.65 -5.74
CA ALA A 154 5.13 14.17 -6.37
C ALA A 154 3.83 13.64 -5.73
N GLY A 155 3.88 12.52 -5.01
CA GLY A 155 2.70 11.86 -4.45
C GLY A 155 1.80 11.21 -5.50
N THR A 156 2.32 10.97 -6.71
CA THR A 156 1.59 10.43 -7.85
C THR A 156 2.04 9.01 -8.21
N TRP A 157 1.22 8.32 -8.98
CA TRP A 157 1.51 6.99 -9.48
C TRP A 157 1.71 7.00 -10.99
N HIS A 158 2.77 6.32 -11.45
CA HIS A 158 3.05 6.09 -12.86
C HIS A 158 2.63 4.68 -13.23
N HIS A 159 1.81 4.55 -14.26
CA HIS A 159 1.29 3.29 -14.78
C HIS A 159 2.12 2.78 -15.95
N THR A 160 2.38 1.49 -15.96
CA THR A 160 3.00 0.77 -17.10
C THR A 160 2.21 -0.51 -17.36
N LEU A 161 1.74 -0.67 -18.58
CA LEU A 161 1.17 -1.93 -19.06
C LEU A 161 2.32 -2.86 -19.44
N VAL A 162 2.46 -3.97 -18.69
CA VAL A 162 3.55 -4.95 -18.92
C VAL A 162 3.13 -5.96 -20.01
N ARG A 163 1.86 -6.40 -19.95
CA ARG A 163 1.31 -7.35 -20.92
C ARG A 163 -0.18 -7.06 -21.13
N HIS A 164 -0.57 -7.01 -22.39
CA HIS A 164 -1.97 -7.07 -22.80
C HIS A 164 -2.23 -8.45 -23.40
N GLY A 165 -3.29 -9.13 -22.98
CA GLY A 165 -3.67 -10.39 -23.60
C GLY A 165 -4.06 -10.14 -25.05
N SER A 166 -3.39 -10.83 -25.97
CA SER A 166 -3.94 -11.00 -27.33
C SER A 166 -4.93 -12.17 -27.29
N ASN A 167 -6.12 -11.94 -27.79
CA ASN A 167 -7.03 -13.03 -28.16
C ASN A 167 -6.41 -13.86 -29.26
#